data_39791cc5b19cfd96357fcc135628919f
#
_entry.id   39791cc5b19cfd96357fcc135628919f
#
_cell.length_a   1.000
_cell.length_b   1.000
_cell.length_c   1.000
_cell.angle_alpha   90.00
_cell.angle_beta   90.00
_cell.angle_gamma   90.00
#
_symmetry.space_group_name_H-M   'P 1'
#
loop_
_entity.id
_entity.type
_entity.pdbx_description
1 polymer ?
#
loop_
_entity_poly.entity_id
_entity_poly.type
_entity_poly.pdbx_seq_one_letter_code
_entity_poly.pdbx_strand_id
1 'polypeptide(L)'
;MYSFKMSASNARYLVTAIVILSLQTLVRAQGISHPEYIEVAKNVRLHVTDIGKGRPVVLIHGFPLSDEMYEYQYEALAKAGFRAIGITMRGFGQSDKPGEGYNYDIYTDDIKAVLDQLHIDNAVLGGFSMGGAIVIHYMSRHHGAHVGKLALFAAAAPCWTKQPDFPYGYFTKQDIDGLIALAGVNRPALYEAFGQKFTATSTSVPAGIGAWLGVINLQASGYAVQQMLITLRDADERENLKTIKVSTLILQGRNDHIVSYELAEQLNKAIPDSKLVPFENSGHALFVEEPDKFNAALIEFAGK
;
A
#
# COMPACT_ATOMS: atom_id res chain seq x y z
N MET A 1 23.20 -61.56 29.34
CA MET A 1 23.22 -60.22 29.92
C MET A 1 24.37 -59.42 29.28
N TYR A 2 24.12 -58.75 28.17
CA TYR A 2 25.15 -58.00 27.43
C TYR A 2 25.15 -56.56 27.93
N SER A 3 26.23 -56.18 28.60
CA SER A 3 26.45 -54.79 29.04
C SER A 3 27.06 -53.99 27.86
N PHE A 4 26.35 -53.05 27.34
CA PHE A 4 26.86 -52.10 26.35
C PHE A 4 27.66 -50.98 27.07
N LYS A 5 29.00 -51.06 27.04
CA LYS A 5 29.86 -49.94 27.50
C LYS A 5 29.99 -48.94 26.35
N MET A 6 29.35 -47.79 26.47
CA MET A 6 29.59 -46.65 25.57
C MET A 6 31.02 -46.16 25.76
N SER A 7 31.78 -45.99 24.68
CA SER A 7 33.13 -45.43 24.73
C SER A 7 33.06 -43.91 24.98
N ALA A 8 34.09 -43.39 25.66
CA ALA A 8 34.20 -41.94 25.99
C ALA A 8 34.17 -41.02 24.74
N SER A 9 34.49 -41.55 23.56
CA SER A 9 34.44 -40.82 22.31
C SER A 9 32.96 -40.57 21.85
N ASN A 10 32.08 -41.58 22.02
CA ASN A 10 30.70 -41.47 21.61
C ASN A 10 29.89 -40.53 22.52
N ALA A 11 30.27 -40.39 23.81
CA ALA A 11 29.68 -39.43 24.73
C ALA A 11 30.03 -37.98 24.34
N ARG A 12 31.25 -37.70 23.85
CA ARG A 12 31.63 -36.35 23.37
C ARG A 12 30.85 -35.91 22.14
N TYR A 13 30.61 -36.81 21.17
CA TYR A 13 29.83 -36.46 19.98
C TYR A 13 28.35 -36.23 20.31
N LEU A 14 27.78 -36.96 21.27
CA LEU A 14 26.40 -36.78 21.71
C LEU A 14 26.20 -35.41 22.40
N VAL A 15 27.15 -35.02 23.27
CA VAL A 15 27.10 -33.72 23.96
C VAL A 15 27.31 -32.56 22.96
N THR A 16 28.19 -32.71 21.96
CA THR A 16 28.40 -31.68 20.93
C THR A 16 27.19 -31.54 20.05
N ALA A 17 26.52 -32.65 19.68
CA ALA A 17 25.29 -32.60 18.87
C ALA A 17 24.10 -31.93 19.60
N ILE A 18 23.96 -32.16 20.91
CA ILE A 18 22.92 -31.56 21.76
C ILE A 18 23.17 -30.05 21.92
N VAL A 19 24.44 -29.62 22.09
CA VAL A 19 24.80 -28.20 22.19
C VAL A 19 24.55 -27.47 20.88
N ILE A 20 24.86 -28.09 19.72
CA ILE A 20 24.60 -27.49 18.40
C ILE A 20 23.09 -27.40 18.15
N LEU A 21 22.29 -28.40 18.52
CA LEU A 21 20.83 -28.36 18.39
C LEU A 21 20.19 -27.28 19.29
N SER A 22 20.71 -27.08 20.50
CA SER A 22 20.24 -26.06 21.44
C SER A 22 20.62 -24.64 20.99
N LEU A 23 21.79 -24.46 20.35
CA LEU A 23 22.16 -23.17 19.73
C LEU A 23 21.28 -22.83 18.51
N GLN A 24 20.90 -23.80 17.71
CA GLN A 24 20.01 -23.56 16.57
C GLN A 24 18.60 -23.18 16.99
N THR A 25 18.09 -23.70 18.12
CA THR A 25 16.81 -23.30 18.69
C THR A 25 16.86 -21.91 19.34
N LEU A 26 17.98 -21.52 19.93
CA LEU A 26 18.16 -20.17 20.50
C LEU A 26 18.30 -19.06 19.42
N VAL A 27 18.91 -19.37 18.27
CA VAL A 27 19.03 -18.40 17.16
C VAL A 27 17.68 -18.18 16.44
N ARG A 28 16.76 -19.17 16.46
CA ARG A 28 15.40 -19.00 15.95
C ARG A 28 14.47 -18.18 16.86
N ALA A 29 14.82 -17.96 18.12
CA ALA A 29 13.95 -17.29 19.11
C ALA A 29 14.15 -15.76 19.18
N GLN A 30 14.95 -15.13 18.32
CA GLN A 30 15.20 -13.69 18.36
C GLN A 30 14.69 -12.91 17.15
N GLY A 31 13.97 -13.51 16.22
CA GLY A 31 13.19 -12.80 15.24
C GLY A 31 11.79 -12.51 15.81
N ILE A 32 11.44 -11.27 16.07
CA ILE A 32 10.03 -10.92 16.25
C ILE A 32 9.39 -11.23 14.88
N SER A 33 8.72 -12.38 14.77
CA SER A 33 7.90 -12.72 13.62
C SER A 33 6.62 -11.90 13.75
N HIS A 34 6.52 -10.82 13.01
CA HIS A 34 5.25 -10.12 12.86
C HIS A 34 4.27 -11.04 12.13
N PRO A 35 2.98 -11.05 12.48
CA PRO A 35 2.00 -11.88 11.81
C PRO A 35 1.84 -11.42 10.35
N GLU A 36 1.95 -12.34 9.43
CA GLU A 36 1.70 -12.12 7.99
C GLU A 36 0.23 -11.79 7.71
N TYR A 37 -0.69 -12.21 8.60
CA TYR A 37 -2.13 -11.95 8.52
C TYR A 37 -2.67 -11.40 9.83
N ILE A 38 -3.48 -10.34 9.73
CA ILE A 38 -4.13 -9.69 10.87
C ILE A 38 -5.66 -9.77 10.69
N GLU A 39 -6.36 -10.32 11.68
CA GLU A 39 -7.83 -10.33 11.70
C GLU A 39 -8.34 -8.93 12.06
N VAL A 40 -9.00 -8.26 11.12
CA VAL A 40 -9.53 -6.89 11.27
C VAL A 40 -11.02 -6.85 11.56
N ALA A 41 -11.72 -7.94 11.23
CA ALA A 41 -13.13 -8.15 11.55
C ALA A 41 -13.37 -9.66 11.65
N LYS A 42 -14.53 -10.06 12.17
CA LYS A 42 -14.89 -11.50 12.29
C LYS A 42 -14.74 -12.21 10.94
N ASN A 43 -13.84 -13.16 10.85
CA ASN A 43 -13.51 -13.95 9.65
C ASN A 43 -12.99 -13.10 8.47
N VAL A 44 -12.37 -11.95 8.73
CA VAL A 44 -11.70 -11.13 7.72
C VAL A 44 -10.27 -10.83 8.16
N ARG A 45 -9.31 -11.41 7.44
CA ARG A 45 -7.88 -11.21 7.68
C ARG A 45 -7.26 -10.46 6.52
N LEU A 46 -6.42 -9.51 6.83
CA LEU A 46 -5.60 -8.80 5.85
C LEU A 46 -4.18 -9.37 5.85
N HIS A 47 -3.64 -9.51 4.66
CA HIS A 47 -2.21 -9.75 4.47
C HIS A 47 -1.43 -8.48 4.79
N VAL A 48 -0.34 -8.63 5.54
CA VAL A 48 0.52 -7.53 5.97
C VAL A 48 1.98 -7.90 5.75
N THR A 49 2.68 -7.13 4.96
CA THR A 49 4.14 -7.16 4.88
C THR A 49 4.72 -6.26 5.97
N ASP A 50 5.67 -6.77 6.77
CA ASP A 50 6.29 -6.02 7.86
C ASP A 50 7.80 -6.29 7.90
N ILE A 51 8.60 -5.35 7.41
CA ILE A 51 10.03 -5.51 7.16
C ILE A 51 10.83 -4.38 7.80
N GLY A 52 11.96 -4.73 8.39
CA GLY A 52 12.86 -3.74 8.97
C GLY A 52 12.53 -3.39 10.42
N LYS A 53 13.11 -2.29 10.90
CA LYS A 53 12.98 -1.79 12.28
C LYS A 53 13.06 -0.27 12.27
N GLY A 54 12.59 0.37 13.35
CA GLY A 54 12.66 1.82 13.50
C GLY A 54 11.31 2.49 13.32
N ARG A 55 11.28 3.75 12.88
CA ARG A 55 10.04 4.51 12.67
C ARG A 55 9.16 3.81 11.62
N PRO A 56 7.88 3.58 11.90
CA PRO A 56 7.00 2.89 10.96
C PRO A 56 6.64 3.79 9.77
N VAL A 57 6.71 3.20 8.56
CA VAL A 57 6.19 3.72 7.31
C VAL A 57 5.16 2.72 6.80
N VAL A 58 3.88 3.07 6.87
CA VAL A 58 2.75 2.23 6.50
C VAL A 58 2.28 2.62 5.11
N LEU A 59 2.17 1.66 4.21
CA LEU A 59 1.90 1.87 2.79
C LEU A 59 0.61 1.16 2.37
N ILE A 60 -0.33 1.94 1.79
CA ILE A 60 -1.62 1.46 1.27
C ILE A 60 -1.59 1.51 -0.25
N HIS A 61 -1.84 0.37 -0.86
CA HIS A 61 -1.77 0.18 -2.32
C HIS A 61 -2.89 0.89 -3.08
N GLY A 62 -2.70 1.01 -4.42
CA GLY A 62 -3.70 1.50 -5.35
C GLY A 62 -4.59 0.39 -5.93
N PHE A 63 -5.65 0.80 -6.63
CA PHE A 63 -6.55 -0.08 -7.36
C PHE A 63 -5.91 -0.58 -8.67
N PRO A 64 -6.04 -1.85 -9.02
CA PRO A 64 -6.51 -3.00 -8.23
C PRO A 64 -5.35 -3.86 -7.70
N LEU A 65 -4.25 -3.23 -7.33
CA LEU A 65 -3.01 -3.85 -6.88
C LEU A 65 -3.13 -4.45 -5.46
N SER A 66 -2.01 -4.86 -4.89
CA SER A 66 -1.82 -5.24 -3.49
C SER A 66 -0.57 -4.55 -2.93
N ASP A 67 -0.27 -4.75 -1.66
CA ASP A 67 0.94 -4.23 -1.03
C ASP A 67 2.24 -4.75 -1.67
N GLU A 68 2.18 -5.88 -2.40
CA GLU A 68 3.30 -6.44 -3.17
C GLU A 68 3.88 -5.43 -4.17
N MET A 69 3.08 -4.44 -4.65
CA MET A 69 3.56 -3.39 -5.53
C MET A 69 4.73 -2.58 -4.97
N TYR A 70 4.90 -2.58 -3.64
CA TYR A 70 5.93 -1.80 -2.94
C TYR A 70 7.23 -2.57 -2.67
N GLU A 71 7.46 -3.73 -3.31
CA GLU A 71 8.64 -4.57 -3.09
C GLU A 71 9.95 -3.77 -3.04
N TYR A 72 10.16 -2.88 -4.02
CA TYR A 72 11.38 -2.05 -4.10
C TYR A 72 11.42 -0.92 -3.06
N GLN A 73 10.27 -0.46 -2.60
CA GLN A 73 10.13 0.55 -1.55
C GLN A 73 10.43 -0.06 -0.17
N TYR A 74 9.99 -1.29 0.07
CA TYR A 74 10.27 -2.00 1.32
C TYR A 74 11.76 -2.19 1.55
N GLU A 75 12.48 -2.63 0.52
CA GLU A 75 13.93 -2.82 0.59
C GLU A 75 14.66 -1.49 0.88
N ALA A 76 14.29 -0.42 0.17
CA ALA A 76 14.89 0.89 0.33
C ALA A 76 14.64 1.47 1.74
N LEU A 77 13.41 1.38 2.24
CA LEU A 77 13.03 1.84 3.58
C LEU A 77 13.75 1.05 4.67
N ALA A 78 13.77 -0.29 4.57
CA ALA A 78 14.45 -1.14 5.54
C ALA A 78 15.96 -0.87 5.59
N LYS A 79 16.62 -0.69 4.44
CA LYS A 79 18.04 -0.29 4.35
C LYS A 79 18.30 1.09 4.96
N ALA A 80 17.33 2.00 4.89
CA ALA A 80 17.40 3.33 5.49
C ALA A 80 17.05 3.35 7.00
N GLY A 81 16.74 2.20 7.61
CA GLY A 81 16.48 2.06 9.05
C GLY A 81 15.03 2.32 9.46
N PHE A 82 14.08 2.20 8.55
CA PHE A 82 12.64 2.27 8.82
C PHE A 82 12.02 0.87 8.93
N ARG A 83 10.91 0.79 9.67
CA ARG A 83 10.00 -0.36 9.63
C ARG A 83 8.98 -0.12 8.55
N ALA A 84 9.11 -0.80 7.41
CA ALA A 84 8.22 -0.70 6.27
C ALA A 84 7.07 -1.70 6.44
N ILE A 85 5.82 -1.21 6.42
CA ILE A 85 4.62 -2.01 6.62
C ILE A 85 3.70 -1.79 5.42
N GLY A 86 3.38 -2.86 4.70
CA GLY A 86 2.38 -2.86 3.65
C GLY A 86 1.10 -3.52 4.12
N ILE A 87 -0.04 -2.93 3.79
CA ILE A 87 -1.35 -3.51 4.09
C ILE A 87 -2.08 -3.76 2.79
N THR A 88 -2.38 -5.02 2.49
CA THR A 88 -3.29 -5.36 1.40
C THR A 88 -4.73 -5.25 1.89
N MET A 89 -5.52 -4.38 1.26
CA MET A 89 -6.92 -4.18 1.62
C MET A 89 -7.76 -5.42 1.30
N ARG A 90 -8.86 -5.65 2.06
CA ARG A 90 -9.81 -6.73 1.76
C ARG A 90 -10.25 -6.70 0.30
N GLY A 91 -10.41 -7.87 -0.30
CA GLY A 91 -10.79 -8.00 -1.70
C GLY A 91 -9.62 -8.05 -2.68
N PHE A 92 -8.40 -7.71 -2.26
CA PHE A 92 -7.21 -7.62 -3.10
C PHE A 92 -6.12 -8.60 -2.65
N GLY A 93 -5.16 -8.87 -3.53
CA GLY A 93 -3.99 -9.69 -3.27
C GLY A 93 -4.30 -10.94 -2.46
N GLN A 94 -3.53 -11.14 -1.41
CA GLN A 94 -3.63 -12.30 -0.51
C GLN A 94 -4.61 -12.09 0.67
N SER A 95 -5.20 -10.89 0.83
CA SER A 95 -6.21 -10.64 1.85
C SER A 95 -7.53 -11.37 1.57
N ASP A 96 -8.31 -11.62 2.63
CA ASP A 96 -9.63 -12.24 2.50
C ASP A 96 -10.56 -11.38 1.61
N LYS A 97 -11.50 -12.05 0.93
CA LYS A 97 -12.40 -11.48 -0.08
C LYS A 97 -13.86 -11.67 0.33
N PRO A 98 -14.33 -10.97 1.40
CA PRO A 98 -15.71 -11.08 1.88
C PRO A 98 -16.71 -10.61 0.82
N GLY A 99 -17.98 -10.95 1.02
CA GLY A 99 -19.07 -10.54 0.12
C GLY A 99 -19.51 -9.08 0.26
N GLU A 100 -18.88 -8.30 1.17
CA GLU A 100 -19.25 -6.90 1.48
C GLU A 100 -18.09 -6.11 2.08
N GLY A 101 -18.29 -4.81 2.33
CA GLY A 101 -17.32 -3.97 3.04
C GLY A 101 -16.28 -3.32 2.14
N TYR A 102 -16.65 -2.98 0.92
CA TYR A 102 -15.76 -2.37 -0.08
C TYR A 102 -16.02 -0.87 -0.23
N ASN A 103 -15.81 -0.12 0.84
CA ASN A 103 -15.90 1.34 0.88
C ASN A 103 -14.81 1.93 1.79
N TYR A 104 -14.62 3.24 1.75
CA TYR A 104 -13.55 3.90 2.50
C TYR A 104 -13.74 3.82 4.02
N ASP A 105 -14.98 3.84 4.53
CA ASP A 105 -15.25 3.67 5.96
C ASP A 105 -14.66 2.36 6.48
N ILE A 106 -15.01 1.25 5.84
CA ILE A 106 -14.57 -0.08 6.25
C ILE A 106 -13.05 -0.23 6.04
N TYR A 107 -12.51 0.29 4.94
CA TYR A 107 -11.07 0.21 4.69
C TYR A 107 -10.25 0.98 5.72
N THR A 108 -10.73 2.13 6.16
CA THR A 108 -10.05 2.89 7.23
C THR A 108 -10.18 2.23 8.59
N ASP A 109 -11.34 1.59 8.89
CA ASP A 109 -11.51 0.78 10.09
C ASP A 109 -10.55 -0.42 10.10
N ASP A 110 -10.36 -1.07 8.95
CA ASP A 110 -9.39 -2.16 8.77
C ASP A 110 -7.95 -1.68 9.02
N ILE A 111 -7.56 -0.55 8.43
CA ILE A 111 -6.23 0.04 8.67
C ILE A 111 -6.05 0.33 10.16
N LYS A 112 -7.05 0.94 10.81
CA LYS A 112 -7.01 1.23 12.25
C LYS A 112 -6.78 -0.03 13.08
N ALA A 113 -7.50 -1.12 12.76
CA ALA A 113 -7.36 -2.40 13.45
C ALA A 113 -5.95 -3.01 13.27
N VAL A 114 -5.34 -2.89 12.08
CA VAL A 114 -3.95 -3.32 11.85
C VAL A 114 -2.98 -2.48 12.69
N LEU A 115 -3.11 -1.15 12.67
CA LEU A 115 -2.22 -0.26 13.41
C LEU A 115 -2.30 -0.50 14.92
N ASP A 116 -3.52 -0.74 15.45
CA ASP A 116 -3.74 -1.07 16.87
C ASP A 116 -3.03 -2.38 17.26
N GLN A 117 -3.22 -3.45 16.48
CA GLN A 117 -2.68 -4.77 16.78
C GLN A 117 -1.16 -4.83 16.62
N LEU A 118 -0.58 -4.07 15.69
CA LEU A 118 0.87 -3.96 15.52
C LEU A 118 1.51 -2.94 16.49
N HIS A 119 0.70 -2.31 17.34
CA HIS A 119 1.12 -1.26 18.28
C HIS A 119 1.93 -0.15 17.59
N ILE A 120 1.43 0.28 16.44
CA ILE A 120 2.04 1.36 15.66
C ILE A 120 1.75 2.70 16.33
N ASP A 121 2.75 3.57 16.37
CA ASP A 121 2.60 4.95 16.80
C ASP A 121 3.49 5.87 15.97
N ASN A 122 3.06 7.12 15.78
CA ASN A 122 3.79 8.16 15.06
C ASN A 122 4.28 7.73 13.67
N ALA A 123 3.45 6.97 12.94
CA ALA A 123 3.77 6.46 11.61
C ALA A 123 3.78 7.57 10.55
N VAL A 124 4.54 7.31 9.47
CA VAL A 124 4.23 7.90 8.17
C VAL A 124 3.19 6.99 7.51
N LEU A 125 1.96 7.50 7.30
CA LEU A 125 0.91 6.78 6.59
C LEU A 125 0.93 7.22 5.13
N GLY A 126 1.29 6.31 4.23
CA GLY A 126 1.39 6.56 2.79
C GLY A 126 0.30 5.84 2.00
N GLY A 127 -0.23 6.48 0.96
CA GLY A 127 -1.21 5.84 0.08
C GLY A 127 -1.03 6.21 -1.38
N PHE A 128 -1.10 5.20 -2.25
CA PHE A 128 -1.01 5.35 -3.71
C PHE A 128 -2.40 5.32 -4.34
N SER A 129 -2.70 6.27 -5.23
CA SER A 129 -3.92 6.30 -6.02
C SER A 129 -5.19 6.17 -5.15
N MET A 130 -5.95 5.09 -5.28
CA MET A 130 -7.04 4.72 -4.37
C MET A 130 -6.60 4.75 -2.90
N GLY A 131 -5.42 4.20 -2.58
CA GLY A 131 -4.85 4.23 -1.23
C GLY A 131 -4.64 5.65 -0.71
N GLY A 132 -4.32 6.60 -1.61
CA GLY A 132 -4.21 8.02 -1.27
C GLY A 132 -5.54 8.62 -0.80
N ALA A 133 -6.66 8.30 -1.46
CA ALA A 133 -7.99 8.70 -1.01
C ALA A 133 -8.37 8.03 0.33
N ILE A 134 -8.06 6.73 0.48
CA ILE A 134 -8.32 5.99 1.72
C ILE A 134 -7.57 6.61 2.92
N VAL A 135 -6.29 6.96 2.77
CA VAL A 135 -5.53 7.54 3.90
C VAL A 135 -5.99 8.97 4.23
N ILE A 136 -6.48 9.74 3.26
CA ILE A 136 -7.16 11.02 3.53
C ILE A 136 -8.44 10.78 4.35
N HIS A 137 -9.25 9.81 3.94
CA HIS A 137 -10.47 9.43 4.68
C HIS A 137 -10.14 8.95 6.11
N TYR A 138 -9.05 8.19 6.27
CA TYR A 138 -8.54 7.77 7.58
C TYR A 138 -8.24 8.94 8.50
N MET A 139 -7.59 10.00 7.99
CA MET A 139 -7.26 11.18 8.79
C MET A 139 -8.51 11.88 9.33
N SER A 140 -9.60 11.87 8.58
CA SER A 140 -10.89 12.41 9.03
C SER A 140 -11.60 11.46 10.00
N ARG A 141 -11.82 10.21 9.59
CA ARG A 141 -12.63 9.23 10.33
C ARG A 141 -12.03 8.85 11.68
N HIS A 142 -10.72 8.66 11.74
CA HIS A 142 -9.98 8.27 12.95
C HIS A 142 -9.17 9.40 13.57
N HIS A 143 -9.40 10.64 13.15
CA HIS A 143 -8.72 11.83 13.68
C HIS A 143 -7.18 11.71 13.65
N GLY A 144 -6.63 11.02 12.64
CA GLY A 144 -5.20 10.80 12.46
C GLY A 144 -4.56 9.91 13.55
N ALA A 145 -5.33 9.06 14.24
CA ALA A 145 -4.79 8.13 15.23
C ALA A 145 -3.58 7.36 14.67
N HIS A 146 -2.50 7.26 15.47
CA HIS A 146 -1.23 6.61 15.12
C HIS A 146 -0.38 7.30 14.03
N VAL A 147 -0.87 8.37 13.41
CA VAL A 147 -0.24 9.02 12.25
C VAL A 147 0.48 10.30 12.67
N GLY A 148 1.80 10.33 12.46
CA GLY A 148 2.61 11.54 12.66
C GLY A 148 2.83 12.33 11.38
N LYS A 149 2.78 11.68 10.21
CA LYS A 149 2.94 12.30 8.88
C LYS A 149 2.08 11.57 7.84
N LEU A 150 1.69 12.28 6.79
CA LEU A 150 0.92 11.74 5.68
C LEU A 150 1.73 11.79 4.38
N ALA A 151 1.64 10.75 3.53
CA ALA A 151 2.27 10.73 2.23
C ALA A 151 1.27 10.29 1.14
N LEU A 152 1.09 11.10 0.12
CA LEU A 152 0.12 10.92 -0.96
C LEU A 152 0.86 10.70 -2.27
N PHE A 153 0.67 9.54 -2.89
CA PHE A 153 1.36 9.16 -4.12
C PHE A 153 0.33 9.03 -5.24
N ALA A 154 0.34 9.92 -6.22
CA ALA A 154 -0.63 9.97 -7.30
C ALA A 154 -2.08 9.74 -6.79
N ALA A 155 -2.46 10.43 -5.69
CA ALA A 155 -3.67 10.15 -4.93
C ALA A 155 -4.94 10.46 -5.74
N ALA A 156 -5.86 9.49 -5.84
CA ALA A 156 -7.15 9.64 -6.52
C ALA A 156 -8.14 10.47 -5.67
N ALA A 157 -7.71 11.67 -5.27
CA ALA A 157 -8.39 12.57 -4.34
C ALA A 157 -8.18 14.04 -4.76
N PRO A 158 -8.99 14.98 -4.23
CA PRO A 158 -10.16 14.75 -3.36
C PRO A 158 -11.38 14.15 -4.06
N CYS A 159 -11.53 14.35 -5.37
CA CYS A 159 -12.53 13.72 -6.22
C CYS A 159 -11.83 13.18 -7.46
N TRP A 160 -11.86 11.86 -7.68
CA TRP A 160 -11.24 11.27 -8.87
C TRP A 160 -12.02 11.58 -10.14
N THR A 161 -13.35 11.66 -10.05
CA THR A 161 -14.21 12.03 -11.17
C THR A 161 -14.48 13.53 -11.18
N LYS A 162 -14.71 14.06 -12.39
CA LYS A 162 -15.16 15.45 -12.58
C LYS A 162 -16.48 15.68 -11.85
N GLN A 163 -16.54 16.79 -11.12
CA GLN A 163 -17.78 17.31 -10.55
C GLN A 163 -18.08 18.67 -11.20
N PRO A 164 -19.34 19.14 -11.19
CA PRO A 164 -19.70 20.46 -11.78
C PRO A 164 -18.91 21.62 -11.22
N ASP A 165 -18.59 21.55 -9.91
CA ASP A 165 -17.83 22.54 -9.15
C ASP A 165 -16.36 22.16 -8.92
N PHE A 166 -15.92 21.00 -9.46
CA PHE A 166 -14.56 20.48 -9.33
C PHE A 166 -14.12 19.71 -10.59
N PRO A 167 -13.71 20.42 -11.67
CA PRO A 167 -13.51 19.81 -12.99
C PRO A 167 -12.12 19.19 -13.22
N TYR A 168 -11.31 18.98 -12.17
CA TYR A 168 -9.88 18.67 -12.29
C TYR A 168 -9.55 17.19 -12.59
N GLY A 169 -10.50 16.24 -12.42
CA GLY A 169 -10.31 14.83 -12.78
C GLY A 169 -10.32 14.61 -14.29
N TYR A 170 -9.78 13.48 -14.75
CA TYR A 170 -9.88 13.09 -16.17
C TYR A 170 -11.22 12.48 -16.52
N PHE A 171 -11.78 11.70 -15.62
CA PHE A 171 -12.96 10.87 -15.87
C PHE A 171 -14.25 11.57 -15.44
N THR A 172 -15.31 11.33 -16.17
CA THR A 172 -16.68 11.59 -15.73
C THR A 172 -17.22 10.37 -14.98
N LYS A 173 -18.33 10.52 -14.24
CA LYS A 173 -19.00 9.37 -13.62
C LYS A 173 -19.43 8.33 -14.66
N GLN A 174 -19.86 8.77 -15.85
CA GLN A 174 -20.26 7.88 -16.95
C GLN A 174 -19.08 7.07 -17.50
N ASP A 175 -17.87 7.63 -17.56
CA ASP A 175 -16.67 6.88 -17.95
C ASP A 175 -16.42 5.73 -16.96
N ILE A 176 -16.59 5.99 -15.66
CA ILE A 176 -16.40 4.97 -14.63
C ILE A 176 -17.52 3.93 -14.65
N ASP A 177 -18.77 4.31 -14.96
CA ASP A 177 -19.87 3.34 -15.18
C ASP A 177 -19.53 2.35 -16.29
N GLY A 178 -18.88 2.82 -17.37
CA GLY A 178 -18.34 1.97 -18.43
C GLY A 178 -17.28 0.99 -17.92
N LEU A 179 -16.37 1.44 -17.06
CA LEU A 179 -15.34 0.58 -16.45
C LEU A 179 -15.95 -0.44 -15.48
N ILE A 180 -16.98 -0.08 -14.70
CA ILE A 180 -17.71 -0.99 -13.82
C ILE A 180 -18.41 -2.09 -14.64
N ALA A 181 -19.06 -1.73 -15.73
CA ALA A 181 -19.68 -2.69 -16.63
C ALA A 181 -18.64 -3.63 -17.26
N LEU A 182 -17.52 -3.08 -17.73
CA LEU A 182 -16.41 -3.88 -18.28
C LEU A 182 -15.83 -4.83 -17.24
N ALA A 183 -15.66 -4.39 -15.98
CA ALA A 183 -15.19 -5.24 -14.89
C ALA A 183 -16.09 -6.46 -14.66
N GLY A 184 -17.41 -6.32 -14.88
CA GLY A 184 -18.38 -7.38 -14.72
C GLY A 184 -18.37 -8.44 -15.83
N VAL A 185 -17.86 -8.10 -17.02
CA VAL A 185 -17.91 -9.02 -18.19
C VAL A 185 -16.51 -9.42 -18.70
N ASN A 186 -15.51 -8.54 -18.55
CA ASN A 186 -14.15 -8.78 -19.04
C ASN A 186 -13.12 -7.99 -18.21
N ARG A 187 -12.87 -8.46 -17.00
CA ARG A 187 -11.89 -7.84 -16.10
C ARG A 187 -10.46 -7.75 -16.65
N PRO A 188 -9.93 -8.73 -17.40
CA PRO A 188 -8.63 -8.59 -18.06
C PRO A 188 -8.57 -7.38 -19.01
N ALA A 189 -9.61 -7.12 -19.80
CA ALA A 189 -9.65 -5.94 -20.68
C ALA A 189 -9.71 -4.62 -19.89
N LEU A 190 -10.36 -4.59 -18.72
CA LEU A 190 -10.28 -3.44 -17.80
C LEU A 190 -8.83 -3.16 -17.41
N TYR A 191 -8.07 -4.19 -17.02
CA TYR A 191 -6.69 -4.03 -16.59
C TYR A 191 -5.76 -3.60 -17.74
N GLU A 192 -6.00 -4.10 -18.94
CA GLU A 192 -5.30 -3.66 -20.14
C GLU A 192 -5.54 -2.17 -20.42
N ALA A 193 -6.80 -1.71 -20.34
CA ALA A 193 -7.16 -0.31 -20.54
C ALA A 193 -6.50 0.63 -19.50
N PHE A 194 -6.40 0.19 -18.25
CA PHE A 194 -5.64 0.93 -17.22
C PHE A 194 -4.13 0.86 -17.48
N GLY A 195 -3.61 -0.32 -17.85
CA GLY A 195 -2.18 -0.52 -18.10
C GLY A 195 -1.63 0.41 -19.18
N GLN A 196 -2.41 0.69 -20.23
CA GLN A 196 -2.05 1.64 -21.30
C GLN A 196 -1.88 3.09 -20.82
N LYS A 197 -2.46 3.45 -19.67
CA LYS A 197 -2.43 4.80 -19.07
C LYS A 197 -1.55 4.86 -17.82
N PHE A 198 -1.01 3.72 -17.38
CA PHE A 198 -0.38 3.59 -16.07
C PHE A 198 1.01 4.21 -16.01
N THR A 199 1.74 4.19 -17.13
CA THR A 199 3.06 4.78 -17.26
C THR A 199 3.05 5.99 -18.19
N ALA A 200 4.03 6.86 -18.08
CA ALA A 200 4.16 8.05 -18.94
C ALA A 200 4.26 7.68 -20.43
N THR A 201 4.98 6.58 -20.72
CA THR A 201 5.07 5.98 -22.06
C THR A 201 5.08 4.47 -21.94
N SER A 202 4.80 3.76 -23.04
CA SER A 202 4.83 2.27 -23.07
C SER A 202 6.22 1.67 -22.80
N THR A 203 7.27 2.48 -22.79
CA THR A 203 8.66 2.09 -22.55
C THR A 203 9.27 2.68 -21.29
N SER A 204 8.50 3.39 -20.48
CA SER A 204 8.98 4.02 -19.23
C SER A 204 9.45 3.00 -18.20
N VAL A 205 8.95 1.76 -18.27
CA VAL A 205 9.37 0.63 -17.42
C VAL A 205 9.71 -0.59 -18.26
N PRO A 206 10.61 -1.47 -17.79
CA PRO A 206 10.83 -2.77 -18.44
C PRO A 206 9.55 -3.59 -18.54
N ALA A 207 9.35 -4.31 -19.63
CA ALA A 207 8.14 -5.12 -19.85
C ALA A 207 7.87 -6.13 -18.71
N GLY A 208 8.91 -6.67 -18.07
CA GLY A 208 8.79 -7.55 -16.91
C GLY A 208 8.09 -6.90 -15.72
N ILE A 209 8.31 -5.60 -15.48
CA ILE A 209 7.62 -4.85 -14.41
C ILE A 209 6.13 -4.74 -14.73
N GLY A 210 5.76 -4.41 -15.96
CA GLY A 210 4.36 -4.38 -16.39
C GLY A 210 3.66 -5.72 -16.25
N ALA A 211 4.33 -6.83 -16.65
CA ALA A 211 3.81 -8.18 -16.51
C ALA A 211 3.62 -8.57 -15.02
N TRP A 212 4.59 -8.26 -14.18
CA TRP A 212 4.51 -8.50 -12.72
C TRP A 212 3.33 -7.75 -12.08
N LEU A 213 3.16 -6.46 -12.36
CA LEU A 213 2.00 -5.68 -11.88
C LEU A 213 0.67 -6.26 -12.42
N GLY A 214 0.66 -6.77 -13.65
CA GLY A 214 -0.49 -7.46 -14.23
C GLY A 214 -0.88 -8.72 -13.44
N VAL A 215 0.10 -9.51 -12.97
CA VAL A 215 -0.16 -10.68 -12.11
C VAL A 215 -0.76 -10.26 -10.78
N ILE A 216 -0.25 -9.20 -10.15
CA ILE A 216 -0.81 -8.65 -8.90
C ILE A 216 -2.27 -8.22 -9.11
N ASN A 217 -2.59 -7.51 -10.19
CA ASN A 217 -3.96 -7.09 -10.50
C ASN A 217 -4.96 -8.26 -10.58
N LEU A 218 -4.54 -9.41 -11.14
CA LEU A 218 -5.40 -10.57 -11.31
C LEU A 218 -5.80 -11.24 -10.00
N GLN A 219 -5.08 -11.02 -8.92
CA GLN A 219 -5.38 -11.56 -7.59
C GLN A 219 -6.62 -10.91 -6.95
N ALA A 220 -7.01 -9.71 -7.40
CA ALA A 220 -8.19 -9.02 -6.88
C ALA A 220 -9.49 -9.80 -7.15
N SER A 221 -10.44 -9.73 -6.21
CA SER A 221 -11.82 -10.23 -6.40
C SER A 221 -12.54 -9.37 -7.45
N GLY A 222 -13.20 -10.01 -8.42
CA GLY A 222 -14.01 -9.28 -9.41
C GLY A 222 -15.12 -8.44 -8.80
N TYR A 223 -15.72 -8.93 -7.71
CA TYR A 223 -16.72 -8.18 -6.96
C TYR A 223 -16.11 -6.96 -6.25
N ALA A 224 -14.98 -7.14 -5.56
CA ALA A 224 -14.27 -6.03 -4.92
C ALA A 224 -13.86 -4.94 -5.93
N VAL A 225 -13.41 -5.35 -7.12
CA VAL A 225 -13.05 -4.43 -8.21
C VAL A 225 -14.23 -3.56 -8.62
N GLN A 226 -15.43 -4.14 -8.82
CA GLN A 226 -16.62 -3.38 -9.16
C GLN A 226 -17.05 -2.43 -8.03
N GLN A 227 -17.10 -2.91 -6.79
CA GLN A 227 -17.50 -2.10 -5.64
C GLN A 227 -16.54 -0.93 -5.39
N MET A 228 -15.25 -1.14 -5.58
CA MET A 228 -14.27 -0.07 -5.43
C MET A 228 -14.31 0.96 -6.55
N LEU A 229 -14.62 0.55 -7.78
CA LEU A 229 -14.88 1.52 -8.86
C LEU A 229 -16.12 2.39 -8.56
N ILE A 230 -17.16 1.82 -7.95
CA ILE A 230 -18.34 2.57 -7.49
C ILE A 230 -17.91 3.59 -6.40
N THR A 231 -17.15 3.14 -5.41
CA THR A 231 -16.66 4.01 -4.33
C THR A 231 -15.78 5.14 -4.88
N LEU A 232 -14.81 4.83 -5.76
CA LEU A 232 -13.93 5.82 -6.40
C LEU A 232 -14.72 6.81 -7.27
N ARG A 233 -15.78 6.36 -7.98
CA ARG A 233 -16.65 7.21 -8.79
C ARG A 233 -17.35 8.27 -7.97
N ASP A 234 -17.82 7.89 -6.77
CA ASP A 234 -18.73 8.70 -5.98
C ASP A 234 -18.05 9.43 -4.81
N ALA A 235 -16.81 9.07 -4.47
CA ALA A 235 -16.08 9.65 -3.34
C ALA A 235 -15.80 11.15 -3.53
N ASP A 236 -16.00 11.91 -2.44
CA ASP A 236 -15.68 13.32 -2.34
C ASP A 236 -15.00 13.57 -0.98
N GLU A 237 -13.69 13.70 -1.01
CA GLU A 237 -12.86 13.89 0.17
C GLU A 237 -12.53 15.38 0.44
N ARG A 238 -13.17 16.32 -0.23
CA ARG A 238 -12.86 17.76 -0.11
C ARG A 238 -13.00 18.29 1.32
N GLU A 239 -14.05 17.89 2.02
CA GLU A 239 -14.25 18.28 3.41
C GLU A 239 -13.25 17.59 4.35
N ASN A 240 -12.84 16.36 4.03
CA ASN A 240 -11.89 15.59 4.82
C ASN A 240 -10.47 16.21 4.78
N LEU A 241 -10.09 16.90 3.71
CA LEU A 241 -8.81 17.60 3.63
C LEU A 241 -8.63 18.63 4.78
N LYS A 242 -9.69 19.24 5.25
CA LYS A 242 -9.67 20.24 6.34
C LYS A 242 -9.24 19.63 7.69
N THR A 243 -9.34 18.31 7.84
CA THR A 243 -8.98 17.59 9.07
C THR A 243 -7.49 17.26 9.15
N ILE A 244 -6.76 17.34 8.03
CA ILE A 244 -5.34 17.01 7.97
C ILE A 244 -4.53 18.13 8.63
N LYS A 245 -3.84 17.79 9.74
CA LYS A 245 -3.04 18.73 10.54
C LYS A 245 -1.57 18.32 10.64
N VAL A 246 -1.18 17.22 10.01
CA VAL A 246 0.18 16.70 10.00
C VAL A 246 0.91 17.10 8.72
N SER A 247 2.23 17.19 8.79
CA SER A 247 3.05 17.40 7.59
C SER A 247 2.74 16.37 6.53
N THR A 248 2.54 16.81 5.30
CA THR A 248 2.09 15.99 4.19
C THR A 248 3.03 16.08 2.99
N LEU A 249 3.50 14.93 2.50
CA LEU A 249 4.23 14.81 1.25
C LEU A 249 3.27 14.41 0.12
N ILE A 250 3.34 15.09 -1.02
CA ILE A 250 2.58 14.76 -2.22
C ILE A 250 3.56 14.49 -3.35
N LEU A 251 3.54 13.26 -3.90
CA LEU A 251 4.33 12.86 -5.06
C LEU A 251 3.41 12.64 -6.25
N GLN A 252 3.65 13.30 -7.38
CA GLN A 252 2.77 13.23 -8.55
C GLN A 252 3.55 13.23 -9.86
N GLY A 253 3.22 12.30 -10.76
CA GLY A 253 3.73 12.27 -12.12
C GLY A 253 3.13 13.37 -12.98
N ARG A 254 3.97 14.07 -13.76
CA ARG A 254 3.50 15.10 -14.71
C ARG A 254 2.70 14.52 -15.88
N ASN A 255 3.04 13.29 -16.26
CA ASN A 255 2.42 12.60 -17.40
C ASN A 255 1.43 11.52 -16.92
N ASP A 256 0.82 11.72 -15.75
CA ASP A 256 -0.19 10.81 -15.21
C ASP A 256 -1.51 10.97 -15.99
N HIS A 257 -1.97 9.89 -16.63
CA HIS A 257 -3.21 9.84 -17.41
C HIS A 257 -4.37 9.16 -16.68
N ILE A 258 -4.19 8.85 -15.38
CA ILE A 258 -5.19 8.26 -14.50
C ILE A 258 -5.63 9.26 -13.43
N VAL A 259 -4.68 9.92 -12.78
CA VAL A 259 -4.91 11.00 -11.82
C VAL A 259 -4.22 12.26 -12.32
N SER A 260 -4.99 13.27 -12.66
CA SER A 260 -4.42 14.49 -13.24
C SER A 260 -3.46 15.19 -12.27
N TYR A 261 -2.45 15.87 -12.82
CA TYR A 261 -1.51 16.64 -12.01
C TYR A 261 -2.22 17.75 -11.25
N GLU A 262 -3.27 18.31 -11.81
CA GLU A 262 -4.10 19.35 -11.20
C GLU A 262 -4.75 18.87 -9.90
N LEU A 263 -5.10 17.58 -9.78
CA LEU A 263 -5.60 17.04 -8.51
C LEU A 263 -4.56 17.16 -7.40
N ALA A 264 -3.29 16.85 -7.67
CA ALA A 264 -2.20 17.04 -6.70
C ALA A 264 -1.99 18.53 -6.34
N GLU A 265 -2.16 19.44 -7.29
CA GLU A 265 -2.12 20.89 -7.03
C GLU A 265 -3.27 21.32 -6.10
N GLN A 266 -4.49 20.77 -6.31
CA GLN A 266 -5.62 21.02 -5.41
C GLN A 266 -5.38 20.46 -4.00
N LEU A 267 -4.81 19.27 -3.87
CA LEU A 267 -4.41 18.70 -2.58
C LEU A 267 -3.38 19.61 -1.88
N ASN A 268 -2.33 20.03 -2.60
CA ASN A 268 -1.29 20.91 -2.06
C ASN A 268 -1.83 22.28 -1.63
N LYS A 269 -2.82 22.79 -2.33
CA LYS A 269 -3.51 24.06 -1.99
C LYS A 269 -4.39 23.90 -0.76
N ALA A 270 -5.05 22.76 -0.59
CA ALA A 270 -6.03 22.52 0.46
C ALA A 270 -5.41 22.05 1.79
N ILE A 271 -4.23 21.41 1.76
CA ILE A 271 -3.54 20.90 2.96
C ILE A 271 -2.43 21.90 3.34
N PRO A 272 -2.55 22.61 4.47
CA PRO A 272 -1.68 23.75 4.79
C PRO A 272 -0.20 23.42 4.92
N ASP A 273 0.15 22.27 5.58
CA ASP A 273 1.54 21.82 5.73
C ASP A 273 1.81 20.67 4.74
N SER A 274 1.75 21.01 3.45
CA SER A 274 2.03 20.04 2.40
C SER A 274 3.13 20.49 1.46
N LYS A 275 3.86 19.51 0.89
CA LYS A 275 4.90 19.71 -0.12
C LYS A 275 4.61 18.84 -1.32
N LEU A 276 4.32 19.48 -2.47
CA LEU A 276 4.19 18.78 -3.75
C LEU A 276 5.57 18.64 -4.42
N VAL A 277 5.92 17.40 -4.77
CA VAL A 277 7.13 17.05 -5.51
C VAL A 277 6.73 16.49 -6.86
N PRO A 278 7.00 17.20 -7.97
CA PRO A 278 6.70 16.71 -9.31
C PRO A 278 7.68 15.63 -9.77
N PHE A 279 7.15 14.63 -10.46
CA PHE A 279 7.91 13.59 -11.17
C PHE A 279 7.77 13.85 -12.66
N GLU A 280 8.76 14.57 -13.21
CA GLU A 280 8.68 15.16 -14.54
C GLU A 280 8.61 14.11 -15.66
N ASN A 281 9.18 12.92 -15.46
CA ASN A 281 9.26 11.87 -16.46
C ASN A 281 8.28 10.71 -16.17
N SER A 282 7.49 10.77 -15.10
CA SER A 282 6.61 9.69 -14.69
C SER A 282 5.15 9.96 -15.04
N GLY A 283 4.43 8.86 -15.29
CA GLY A 283 2.97 8.78 -15.29
C GLY A 283 2.42 8.46 -13.92
N HIS A 284 1.39 7.59 -13.87
CA HIS A 284 0.78 7.14 -12.63
C HIS A 284 1.71 6.24 -11.83
N ALA A 285 2.55 5.46 -12.51
CA ALA A 285 3.44 4.45 -11.91
C ALA A 285 4.77 5.03 -11.38
N LEU A 286 4.80 6.25 -10.85
CA LEU A 286 6.02 6.95 -10.43
C LEU A 286 6.93 6.14 -9.50
N PHE A 287 6.39 5.19 -8.74
CA PHE A 287 7.13 4.33 -7.81
C PHE A 287 8.02 3.28 -8.51
N VAL A 288 7.76 2.96 -9.78
CA VAL A 288 8.58 2.08 -10.63
C VAL A 288 9.18 2.80 -11.84
N GLU A 289 8.69 3.97 -12.22
CA GLU A 289 9.25 4.78 -13.30
C GLU A 289 10.47 5.59 -12.86
N GLU A 290 10.42 6.19 -11.68
CA GLU A 290 11.53 6.94 -11.05
C GLU A 290 11.76 6.43 -9.60
N PRO A 291 12.09 5.10 -9.39
CA PRO A 291 12.10 4.49 -8.07
C PRO A 291 13.12 5.11 -7.12
N ASP A 292 14.30 5.49 -7.59
CA ASP A 292 15.33 6.13 -6.75
C ASP A 292 14.85 7.47 -6.22
N LYS A 293 14.21 8.29 -7.06
CA LYS A 293 13.66 9.59 -6.67
C LYS A 293 12.49 9.42 -5.71
N PHE A 294 11.61 8.44 -5.96
CA PHE A 294 10.49 8.12 -5.08
C PHE A 294 10.99 7.72 -3.69
N ASN A 295 11.91 6.75 -3.65
CA ASN A 295 12.47 6.25 -2.41
C ASN A 295 13.21 7.35 -1.64
N ALA A 296 14.05 8.16 -2.32
CA ALA A 296 14.77 9.26 -1.69
C ALA A 296 13.82 10.30 -1.08
N ALA A 297 12.77 10.71 -1.79
CA ALA A 297 11.77 11.67 -1.31
C ALA A 297 11.02 11.14 -0.08
N LEU A 298 10.59 9.86 -0.11
CA LEU A 298 9.88 9.23 1.01
C LEU A 298 10.79 9.07 2.23
N ILE A 299 12.02 8.59 2.06
CA ILE A 299 13.02 8.41 3.12
C ILE A 299 13.38 9.75 3.77
N GLU A 300 13.66 10.79 2.98
CA GLU A 300 13.92 12.14 3.49
C GLU A 300 12.75 12.67 4.32
N PHE A 301 11.54 12.53 3.81
CA PHE A 301 10.33 12.96 4.51
C PHE A 301 10.09 12.18 5.79
N ALA A 302 10.27 10.86 5.77
CA ALA A 302 10.09 10.01 6.94
C ALA A 302 11.13 10.30 8.03
N GLY A 303 12.36 10.67 7.68
CA GLY A 303 13.47 10.91 8.59
C GLY A 303 13.40 12.26 9.34
N LYS A 304 12.71 13.22 8.79
CA LYS A 304 12.48 14.54 9.45
C LYS A 304 11.45 14.41 10.56
#